data_d697f706cc8cb6ef3cad01fab29ed55b
#
_entry.id   d697f706cc8cb6ef3cad01fab29ed55b
#
_cell.length_a   1.000
_cell.length_b   1.000
_cell.length_c   1.000
_cell.angle_alpha   90.00
_cell.angle_beta   90.00
_cell.angle_gamma   90.00
#
_symmetry.space_group_name_H-M   'P 1'
#
loop_
_entity.id
_entity.type
_entity.pdbx_description
1 polymer ?
#
loop_
_entity_poly.entity_id
_entity_poly.type
_entity_poly.pdbx_seq_one_letter_code
_entity_poly.pdbx_strand_id
1 'polypeptide(L)'
;MADHLCTQLSEQTVRERYALLSQACESTAGTGNQQLEQQLQALEQIIEQELPALARKGSPDNITDLLQALRLEMARFREFCEYPALPSKVVVGLGGSFSAGKSSLINALIGDRQCLVTEVDPTTSLPTYLVQSKSEQTEVHAINLFNRVVSLSHEQFRTLTHDEKSRYGSQISSLLKSVVVAHPALPWDNLALLDTPGYSKAGQVGSERTDANLARTQLNSAQFIVWLIPADKGTITEEDIAFLGTLDRAIPKLVVISRADKHPAEEIEKIVALVRDTLAKRGLSVLDVIPFSNRLHSNYSAEPLLDYFALWNKARRELGFAKQFKRQFMVYQRFIDEEKQHAQRLLGKFNRIITLTDDNEIQDDIGIVQKKCKVLLMQCKQLAEELVEVQSRFFSQLKQIGDRVGIPLPEPDELSLLVLEPINFSHLLLQLADEWSVNIEAFEPTLWAELMRTQHMPRLDKILRRDSHAYTGLFALQE
;
A
#
# COMPACT_ATOMS: atom_id res chain seq x y z
N MET A 1 -32.68 -25.86 27.51
CA MET A 1 -33.56 -24.74 27.14
C MET A 1 -32.87 -23.50 27.63
N ALA A 2 -32.12 -22.87 26.79
CA ALA A 2 -31.40 -21.63 27.12
C ALA A 2 -32.26 -20.48 26.65
N ASP A 3 -32.73 -19.69 27.59
CA ASP A 3 -33.42 -18.44 27.36
C ASP A 3 -32.49 -17.47 26.61
N HIS A 4 -32.69 -17.34 25.32
CA HIS A 4 -32.22 -16.18 24.59
C HIS A 4 -33.07 -14.98 25.02
N LEU A 5 -32.61 -14.30 26.05
CA LEU A 5 -33.04 -12.94 26.35
C LEU A 5 -32.61 -12.05 25.18
N CYS A 6 -33.50 -11.97 24.20
CA CYS A 6 -33.46 -10.91 23.17
C CYS A 6 -33.69 -9.62 23.94
N THR A 7 -32.64 -8.90 24.24
CA THR A 7 -32.72 -7.53 24.78
C THR A 7 -33.50 -6.73 23.76
N GLN A 8 -34.77 -6.40 24.07
CA GLN A 8 -35.58 -5.59 23.18
C GLN A 8 -34.89 -4.21 23.06
N LEU A 9 -34.32 -3.97 21.90
CA LEU A 9 -33.74 -2.66 21.58
C LEU A 9 -34.83 -1.59 21.69
N SER A 10 -34.49 -0.45 22.24
CA SER A 10 -35.43 0.67 22.28
C SER A 10 -35.79 1.09 20.84
N GLU A 11 -37.00 1.58 20.64
CA GLU A 11 -37.47 2.06 19.32
C GLU A 11 -36.52 3.15 18.77
N GLN A 12 -35.97 3.98 19.64
CA GLN A 12 -35.00 4.99 19.30
C GLN A 12 -33.69 4.38 18.78
N THR A 13 -33.16 3.37 19.45
CA THR A 13 -31.94 2.65 19.02
C THR A 13 -32.14 2.00 17.66
N VAL A 14 -33.31 1.41 17.41
CA VAL A 14 -33.64 0.81 16.10
C VAL A 14 -33.66 1.89 14.99
N ARG A 15 -34.26 3.06 15.25
CA ARG A 15 -34.32 4.17 14.28
C ARG A 15 -32.92 4.72 13.99
N GLU A 16 -32.08 4.91 15.00
CA GLU A 16 -30.70 5.38 14.85
C GLU A 16 -29.85 4.39 14.05
N ARG A 17 -30.01 3.09 14.33
CA ARG A 17 -29.33 2.02 13.57
C ARG A 17 -29.77 1.95 12.11
N TYR A 18 -31.08 2.13 11.85
CA TYR A 18 -31.59 2.16 10.48
C TYR A 18 -31.06 3.37 9.71
N ALA A 19 -31.00 4.56 10.33
CA ALA A 19 -30.45 5.74 9.72
C ALA A 19 -28.96 5.56 9.39
N LEU A 20 -28.18 4.98 10.31
CA LEU A 20 -26.77 4.67 10.09
C LEU A 20 -26.58 3.63 8.98
N LEU A 21 -27.38 2.59 8.92
CA LEU A 21 -27.38 1.60 7.86
C LEU A 21 -27.66 2.24 6.50
N SER A 22 -28.66 3.12 6.43
CA SER A 22 -29.00 3.85 5.21
C SER A 22 -27.82 4.69 4.70
N GLN A 23 -27.16 5.42 5.59
CA GLN A 23 -25.95 6.20 5.27
C GLN A 23 -24.78 5.31 4.83
N ALA A 24 -24.57 4.18 5.51
CA ALA A 24 -23.51 3.24 5.15
C ALA A 24 -23.73 2.57 3.77
N CYS A 25 -24.99 2.48 3.32
CA CYS A 25 -25.34 1.95 1.99
C CYS A 25 -25.39 3.03 0.90
N GLU A 26 -25.15 4.29 1.22
CA GLU A 26 -25.24 5.37 0.24
C GLU A 26 -24.15 5.26 -0.81
N SER A 27 -24.56 5.06 -2.07
CA SER A 27 -23.68 4.91 -3.22
C SER A 27 -23.54 6.19 -4.06
N THR A 28 -24.53 7.10 -3.94
CA THR A 28 -24.56 8.33 -4.72
C THR A 28 -23.78 9.45 -4.07
N ALA A 29 -22.98 10.18 -4.87
CA ALA A 29 -22.34 11.41 -4.40
C ALA A 29 -23.40 12.45 -4.03
N GLY A 30 -23.27 13.06 -2.86
CA GLY A 30 -24.05 14.26 -2.54
C GLY A 30 -23.86 15.33 -3.61
N THR A 31 -24.82 16.26 -3.73
CA THR A 31 -24.84 17.30 -4.78
C THR A 31 -23.55 18.14 -4.87
N GLY A 32 -22.78 18.24 -3.78
CA GLY A 32 -21.48 18.94 -3.74
C GLY A 32 -20.33 18.21 -4.44
N ASN A 33 -20.43 16.90 -4.70
CA ASN A 33 -19.34 16.06 -5.23
C ASN A 33 -19.59 15.54 -6.66
N GLN A 34 -20.72 15.90 -7.29
CA GLN A 34 -21.08 15.40 -8.62
C GLN A 34 -20.02 15.66 -9.69
N GLN A 35 -19.39 16.82 -9.64
CA GLN A 35 -18.34 17.19 -10.61
C GLN A 35 -17.04 16.39 -10.39
N LEU A 36 -16.65 16.12 -9.13
CA LEU A 36 -15.52 15.25 -8.81
C LEU A 36 -15.78 13.82 -9.30
N GLU A 37 -16.99 13.33 -9.07
CA GLU A 37 -17.40 12.00 -9.56
C GLU A 37 -17.31 11.88 -11.08
N GLN A 38 -17.79 12.90 -11.82
CA GLN A 38 -17.67 12.94 -13.29
C GLN A 38 -16.19 12.94 -13.74
N GLN A 39 -15.33 13.68 -13.06
CA GLN A 39 -13.90 13.70 -13.37
C GLN A 39 -13.23 12.36 -13.08
N LEU A 40 -13.56 11.69 -11.98
CA LEU A 40 -13.05 10.36 -11.65
C LEU A 40 -13.54 9.32 -12.65
N GLN A 41 -14.81 9.36 -13.05
CA GLN A 41 -15.36 8.49 -14.09
C GLN A 41 -14.68 8.69 -15.44
N ALA A 42 -14.35 9.93 -15.81
CA ALA A 42 -13.62 10.21 -17.03
C ALA A 42 -12.21 9.59 -17.03
N LEU A 43 -11.49 9.62 -15.89
CA LEU A 43 -10.22 8.89 -15.74
C LEU A 43 -10.41 7.37 -15.84
N GLU A 44 -11.43 6.82 -15.20
CA GLU A 44 -11.74 5.39 -15.26
C GLU A 44 -12.09 4.96 -16.69
N GLN A 45 -12.78 5.78 -17.48
CA GLN A 45 -13.07 5.49 -18.89
C GLN A 45 -11.78 5.35 -19.73
N ILE A 46 -10.77 6.15 -19.46
CA ILE A 46 -9.47 6.00 -20.14
C ILE A 46 -8.88 4.61 -19.86
N ILE A 47 -8.90 4.15 -18.61
CA ILE A 47 -8.35 2.85 -18.22
C ILE A 47 -9.23 1.68 -18.72
N GLU A 48 -10.55 1.83 -18.67
CA GLU A 48 -11.49 0.73 -18.91
C GLU A 48 -11.89 0.59 -20.39
N GLN A 49 -11.79 1.67 -21.17
CA GLN A 49 -12.26 1.69 -22.55
C GLN A 49 -11.17 2.09 -23.55
N GLU A 50 -10.48 3.21 -23.34
CA GLU A 50 -9.54 3.73 -24.33
C GLU A 50 -8.24 2.91 -24.38
N LEU A 51 -7.62 2.60 -23.26
CA LEU A 51 -6.41 1.76 -23.22
C LEU A 51 -6.67 0.33 -23.76
N PRO A 52 -7.76 -0.36 -23.42
CA PRO A 52 -8.11 -1.63 -24.06
C PRO A 52 -8.38 -1.51 -25.57
N ALA A 53 -8.99 -0.40 -26.04
CA ALA A 53 -9.17 -0.16 -27.47
C ALA A 53 -7.82 0.05 -28.18
N LEU A 54 -6.90 0.75 -27.55
CA LEU A 54 -5.53 0.93 -28.03
C LEU A 54 -4.78 -0.41 -28.06
N ALA A 55 -4.92 -1.23 -27.01
CA ALA A 55 -4.30 -2.55 -26.90
C ALA A 55 -4.70 -3.54 -27.99
N ARG A 56 -5.89 -3.41 -28.56
CA ARG A 56 -6.32 -4.21 -29.72
C ARG A 56 -5.54 -3.92 -30.98
N LYS A 57 -4.92 -2.73 -31.09
CA LYS A 57 -4.08 -2.34 -32.23
C LYS A 57 -2.65 -2.87 -32.10
N GLY A 58 -2.22 -3.12 -30.88
CA GLY A 58 -0.90 -3.67 -30.53
C GLY A 58 -0.63 -3.49 -29.04
N SER A 59 -0.21 -4.55 -28.36
CA SER A 59 0.00 -4.54 -26.92
C SER A 59 1.09 -5.51 -26.48
N PRO A 60 1.76 -5.25 -25.34
CA PRO A 60 2.66 -6.22 -24.74
C PRO A 60 1.92 -7.46 -24.24
N ASP A 61 2.62 -8.59 -24.16
CA ASP A 61 2.06 -9.88 -23.69
C ASP A 61 1.39 -9.77 -22.29
N ASN A 62 1.86 -8.84 -21.47
CA ASN A 62 1.37 -8.63 -20.10
C ASN A 62 0.37 -7.47 -19.97
N ILE A 63 -0.35 -7.13 -21.05
CA ILE A 63 -1.32 -6.02 -21.06
C ILE A 63 -2.38 -6.17 -19.95
N THR A 64 -2.79 -7.40 -19.66
CA THR A 64 -3.77 -7.70 -18.60
C THR A 64 -3.26 -7.25 -17.23
N ASP A 65 -2.00 -7.58 -16.91
CA ASP A 65 -1.38 -7.20 -15.64
C ASP A 65 -1.22 -5.68 -15.54
N LEU A 66 -0.85 -5.04 -16.66
CA LEU A 66 -0.74 -3.59 -16.75
C LEU A 66 -2.08 -2.89 -16.50
N LEU A 67 -3.14 -3.34 -17.15
CA LEU A 67 -4.49 -2.78 -16.95
C LEU A 67 -4.98 -3.02 -15.52
N GLN A 68 -4.71 -4.20 -14.95
CA GLN A 68 -5.05 -4.49 -13.56
C GLN A 68 -4.29 -3.60 -12.58
N ALA A 69 -3.00 -3.34 -12.81
CA ALA A 69 -2.21 -2.42 -11.99
C ALA A 69 -2.76 -0.99 -12.05
N LEU A 70 -3.15 -0.51 -13.23
CA LEU A 70 -3.79 0.79 -13.38
C LEU A 70 -5.14 0.88 -12.65
N ARG A 71 -5.96 -0.17 -12.72
CA ARG A 71 -7.25 -0.26 -12.00
C ARG A 71 -7.07 -0.21 -10.48
N LEU A 72 -6.12 -0.98 -9.97
CA LEU A 72 -5.83 -0.99 -8.54
C LEU A 72 -5.35 0.39 -8.06
N GLU A 73 -4.46 1.03 -8.80
CA GLU A 73 -3.97 2.35 -8.45
C GLU A 73 -5.07 3.41 -8.57
N MET A 74 -5.97 3.30 -9.57
CA MET A 74 -7.12 4.18 -9.71
C MET A 74 -8.11 4.02 -8.54
N ALA A 75 -8.37 2.79 -8.10
CA ALA A 75 -9.22 2.53 -6.94
C ALA A 75 -8.64 3.16 -5.67
N ARG A 76 -7.31 3.07 -5.46
CA ARG A 76 -6.61 3.74 -4.36
C ARG A 76 -6.69 5.26 -4.47
N PHE A 77 -6.45 5.81 -5.66
CA PHE A 77 -6.55 7.25 -5.88
C PHE A 77 -7.96 7.77 -5.60
N ARG A 78 -9.00 7.05 -6.05
CA ARG A 78 -10.40 7.37 -5.77
C ARG A 78 -10.70 7.37 -4.26
N GLU A 79 -10.25 6.36 -3.53
CA GLU A 79 -10.40 6.30 -2.07
C GLU A 79 -9.78 7.53 -1.38
N PHE A 80 -8.62 7.97 -1.86
CA PHE A 80 -7.97 9.15 -1.34
C PHE A 80 -8.66 10.47 -1.70
N CYS A 81 -9.32 10.54 -2.84
CA CYS A 81 -10.09 11.73 -3.21
C CYS A 81 -11.30 11.96 -2.30
N GLU A 82 -11.86 10.91 -1.71
CA GLU A 82 -12.98 11.03 -0.77
C GLU A 82 -12.53 11.58 0.60
N TYR A 83 -11.28 11.31 1.01
CA TYR A 83 -10.72 11.88 2.25
C TYR A 83 -9.31 12.44 2.03
N PRO A 84 -9.20 13.66 1.45
CA PRO A 84 -7.93 14.23 0.98
C PRO A 84 -6.90 14.49 2.09
N ALA A 85 -7.33 14.60 3.34
CA ALA A 85 -6.42 14.84 4.46
C ALA A 85 -5.51 13.64 4.77
N LEU A 86 -5.90 12.39 4.42
CA LEU A 86 -5.15 11.18 4.75
C LEU A 86 -3.93 10.93 3.85
N PRO A 87 -4.01 11.16 2.52
CA PRO A 87 -2.91 10.86 1.59
C PRO A 87 -1.63 11.62 1.85
N SER A 88 -1.76 12.87 2.31
CA SER A 88 -0.61 13.73 2.58
C SER A 88 0.13 13.37 3.86
N LYS A 89 -0.47 12.55 4.74
CA LYS A 89 0.07 12.21 6.04
C LYS A 89 0.96 10.96 6.01
N VAL A 90 1.93 10.95 6.89
CA VAL A 90 2.77 9.78 7.17
C VAL A 90 1.98 8.84 8.07
N VAL A 91 1.67 7.65 7.58
CA VAL A 91 0.89 6.65 8.32
C VAL A 91 1.83 5.85 9.22
N VAL A 92 1.53 5.82 10.52
CA VAL A 92 2.17 4.96 11.51
C VAL A 92 1.19 3.86 11.90
N GLY A 93 1.43 2.63 11.44
CA GLY A 93 0.58 1.49 11.72
C GLY A 93 0.88 0.88 13.08
N LEU A 94 -0.14 0.67 13.91
CA LEU A 94 0.00 -0.06 15.18
C LEU A 94 -0.40 -1.51 14.97
N GLY A 95 0.57 -2.42 15.16
CA GLY A 95 0.40 -3.86 15.03
C GLY A 95 0.58 -4.58 16.36
N GLY A 96 0.21 -5.84 16.40
CA GLY A 96 0.36 -6.69 17.59
C GLY A 96 -0.85 -7.58 17.79
N SER A 97 -0.67 -8.60 18.61
CA SER A 97 -1.73 -9.56 18.93
C SER A 97 -2.94 -8.86 19.55
N PHE A 98 -4.05 -9.59 19.58
CA PHE A 98 -5.24 -9.15 20.28
C PHE A 98 -4.90 -8.78 21.76
N SER A 99 -5.52 -7.73 22.28
CA SER A 99 -5.23 -7.19 23.63
C SER A 99 -3.78 -6.74 23.89
N ALA A 100 -2.95 -6.56 22.86
CA ALA A 100 -1.59 -6.02 23.02
C ALA A 100 -1.55 -4.57 23.54
N GLY A 101 -2.69 -3.86 23.51
CA GLY A 101 -2.80 -2.49 24.02
C GLY A 101 -2.66 -1.40 22.96
N LYS A 102 -2.91 -1.70 21.67
CA LYS A 102 -2.81 -0.75 20.55
C LYS A 102 -3.66 0.52 20.76
N SER A 103 -4.97 0.35 20.87
CA SER A 103 -5.91 1.48 21.10
C SER A 103 -5.63 2.19 22.44
N SER A 104 -5.20 1.43 23.47
CA SER A 104 -4.80 2.03 24.76
C SER A 104 -3.55 2.89 24.66
N LEU A 105 -2.58 2.51 23.82
CA LEU A 105 -1.40 3.32 23.54
C LEU A 105 -1.79 4.63 22.86
N ILE A 106 -2.63 4.56 21.82
CA ILE A 106 -3.12 5.76 21.12
C ILE A 106 -3.85 6.70 22.09
N ASN A 107 -4.77 6.16 22.88
CA ASN A 107 -5.52 6.93 23.88
C ASN A 107 -4.58 7.60 24.91
N ALA A 108 -3.52 6.91 25.30
CA ALA A 108 -2.52 7.48 26.23
C ALA A 108 -1.70 8.60 25.57
N LEU A 109 -1.34 8.48 24.31
CA LEU A 109 -0.57 9.48 23.57
C LEU A 109 -1.34 10.80 23.39
N ILE A 110 -2.67 10.75 23.25
CA ILE A 110 -3.52 11.93 23.10
C ILE A 110 -4.09 12.45 24.44
N GLY A 111 -3.91 11.68 25.53
CA GLY A 111 -4.48 12.04 26.84
C GLY A 111 -6.00 11.84 26.96
N ASP A 112 -6.65 11.24 25.97
CA ASP A 112 -8.07 10.90 25.98
C ASP A 112 -8.30 9.40 26.04
N ARG A 113 -8.75 8.89 27.20
CA ARG A 113 -8.99 7.46 27.43
C ARG A 113 -10.19 6.88 26.69
N GLN A 114 -11.04 7.73 26.13
CA GLN A 114 -12.30 7.34 25.50
C GLN A 114 -12.33 7.56 23.99
N CYS A 115 -11.28 8.08 23.40
CA CYS A 115 -11.22 8.38 21.96
C CYS A 115 -11.40 7.11 21.13
N LEU A 116 -10.60 6.08 21.39
CA LEU A 116 -10.78 4.77 20.78
C LEU A 116 -11.33 3.76 21.78
N VAL A 117 -12.17 2.86 21.33
CA VAL A 117 -12.78 1.83 22.18
C VAL A 117 -11.71 0.83 22.63
N THR A 118 -11.62 0.60 23.95
CA THR A 118 -10.64 -0.28 24.57
C THR A 118 -11.36 -1.26 25.51
N GLU A 119 -11.98 -2.30 24.95
CA GLU A 119 -12.63 -3.34 25.77
C GLU A 119 -11.77 -4.63 25.78
N VAL A 120 -12.16 -5.59 26.64
CA VAL A 120 -11.47 -6.87 26.78
C VAL A 120 -11.74 -7.80 25.60
N ASP A 121 -12.90 -7.64 24.95
CA ASP A 121 -13.29 -8.37 23.74
C ASP A 121 -12.78 -7.68 22.47
N PRO A 122 -12.69 -8.38 21.31
CA PRO A 122 -12.26 -7.79 20.05
C PRO A 122 -13.10 -6.57 19.69
N THR A 123 -12.52 -5.37 19.87
CA THR A 123 -13.26 -4.11 19.74
C THR A 123 -13.05 -3.43 18.42
N THR A 124 -11.83 -3.52 17.86
CA THR A 124 -11.51 -2.87 16.59
C THR A 124 -11.86 -3.81 15.45
N SER A 125 -13.06 -3.65 14.90
CA SER A 125 -13.53 -4.42 13.74
C SER A 125 -13.09 -3.77 12.40
N LEU A 126 -12.75 -2.48 12.44
CA LEU A 126 -12.39 -1.67 11.27
C LEU A 126 -11.06 -0.97 11.47
N PRO A 127 -10.23 -0.85 10.42
CA PRO A 127 -9.06 0.01 10.45
C PRO A 127 -9.45 1.44 10.82
N THR A 128 -8.85 1.97 11.87
CA THR A 128 -9.18 3.32 12.36
C THR A 128 -7.96 4.22 12.29
N TYR A 129 -8.06 5.29 11.50
CA TYR A 129 -7.03 6.32 11.38
C TYR A 129 -7.32 7.44 12.36
N LEU A 130 -6.35 7.79 13.19
CA LEU A 130 -6.40 8.96 14.04
C LEU A 130 -5.52 10.06 13.42
N VAL A 131 -6.11 11.23 13.18
CA VAL A 131 -5.44 12.40 12.59
C VAL A 131 -5.68 13.64 13.45
N GLN A 132 -4.83 14.65 13.32
CA GLN A 132 -5.05 15.93 13.96
C GLN A 132 -6.28 16.63 13.36
N SER A 133 -7.21 17.09 14.22
CA SER A 133 -8.32 17.96 13.82
C SER A 133 -7.85 19.40 13.76
N LYS A 134 -8.41 20.17 12.80
CA LYS A 134 -8.30 21.63 12.76
C LYS A 134 -9.40 22.30 13.58
N SER A 135 -10.44 21.58 13.95
CA SER A 135 -11.53 22.04 14.80
C SER A 135 -11.23 21.73 16.27
N GLU A 136 -11.90 22.40 17.19
CA GLU A 136 -11.81 22.13 18.63
C GLU A 136 -12.54 20.85 19.06
N GLN A 137 -13.33 20.26 18.16
CA GLN A 137 -14.14 19.07 18.42
C GLN A 137 -13.57 17.84 17.72
N THR A 138 -13.77 16.69 18.32
CA THR A 138 -13.49 15.39 17.71
C THR A 138 -14.53 15.11 16.63
N GLU A 139 -14.07 14.86 15.42
CA GLU A 139 -14.90 14.49 14.28
C GLU A 139 -14.63 13.04 13.91
N VAL A 140 -15.69 12.29 13.61
CA VAL A 140 -15.57 10.89 13.22
C VAL A 140 -16.21 10.71 11.84
N HIS A 141 -15.45 10.15 10.93
CA HIS A 141 -15.90 9.84 9.58
C HIS A 141 -15.61 8.38 9.26
N ALA A 142 -16.57 7.68 8.67
CA ALA A 142 -16.32 6.36 8.10
C ALA A 142 -16.27 6.44 6.57
N ILE A 143 -15.50 5.56 5.96
CA ILE A 143 -15.48 5.36 4.51
C ILE A 143 -16.22 4.06 4.24
N ASN A 144 -17.32 4.12 3.48
CA ASN A 144 -18.13 2.94 3.15
C ASN A 144 -17.54 2.15 1.96
N LEU A 145 -18.15 1.01 1.63
CA LEU A 145 -17.71 0.15 0.52
C LEU A 145 -17.80 0.83 -0.85
N PHE A 146 -18.60 1.90 -0.97
CA PHE A 146 -18.72 2.71 -2.20
C PHE A 146 -17.75 3.91 -2.21
N ASN A 147 -16.76 3.95 -1.30
CA ASN A 147 -15.83 5.06 -1.11
C ASN A 147 -16.51 6.39 -0.77
N ARG A 148 -17.60 6.36 -0.01
CA ARG A 148 -18.30 7.56 0.46
C ARG A 148 -17.97 7.83 1.92
N VAL A 149 -17.82 9.11 2.23
CA VAL A 149 -17.62 9.55 3.60
C VAL A 149 -18.97 9.62 4.30
N VAL A 150 -19.07 8.90 5.41
CA VAL A 150 -20.23 8.88 6.31
C VAL A 150 -19.82 9.54 7.61
N SER A 151 -20.46 10.63 7.98
CA SER A 151 -20.22 11.27 9.28
C SER A 151 -20.88 10.46 10.40
N LEU A 152 -20.12 10.15 11.43
CA LEU A 152 -20.56 9.38 12.58
C LEU A 152 -20.56 10.24 13.84
N SER A 153 -21.54 10.06 14.72
CA SER A 153 -21.37 10.52 16.09
C SER A 153 -20.38 9.63 16.83
N HIS A 154 -19.77 10.16 17.89
CA HIS A 154 -18.86 9.36 18.73
C HIS A 154 -19.58 8.14 19.34
N GLU A 155 -20.85 8.27 19.69
CA GLU A 155 -21.69 7.16 20.18
C GLU A 155 -21.90 6.10 19.11
N GLN A 156 -22.21 6.50 17.87
CA GLN A 156 -22.35 5.58 16.74
C GLN A 156 -21.05 4.82 16.49
N PHE A 157 -19.92 5.52 16.49
CA PHE A 157 -18.60 4.89 16.33
C PHE A 157 -18.34 3.82 17.38
N ARG A 158 -18.67 4.06 18.64
CA ARG A 158 -18.48 3.09 19.72
C ARG A 158 -19.36 1.84 19.58
N THR A 159 -20.38 1.84 18.74
CA THR A 159 -21.22 0.66 18.47
C THR A 159 -20.65 -0.24 17.38
N LEU A 160 -19.64 0.20 16.62
CA LEU A 160 -19.01 -0.54 15.52
C LEU A 160 -17.95 -1.51 16.06
N THR A 161 -18.38 -2.53 16.79
CA THR A 161 -17.52 -3.54 17.41
C THR A 161 -17.75 -4.92 16.81
N HIS A 162 -16.89 -5.90 17.14
CA HIS A 162 -17.09 -7.29 16.71
C HIS A 162 -18.40 -7.89 17.20
N ASP A 163 -18.89 -7.48 18.38
CA ASP A 163 -20.16 -7.92 18.96
C ASP A 163 -21.40 -7.18 18.41
N GLU A 164 -21.21 -6.30 17.44
CA GLU A 164 -22.27 -5.48 16.88
C GLU A 164 -23.48 -6.31 16.46
N LYS A 165 -23.25 -7.44 15.77
CA LYS A 165 -24.31 -8.32 15.30
C LYS A 165 -25.10 -8.96 16.42
N SER A 166 -24.44 -9.38 17.50
CA SER A 166 -25.09 -9.99 18.65
C SER A 166 -25.85 -8.97 19.50
N ARG A 167 -25.32 -7.74 19.60
CA ARG A 167 -25.94 -6.66 20.39
C ARG A 167 -27.09 -5.97 19.65
N TYR A 168 -26.98 -5.76 18.36
CA TYR A 168 -27.90 -4.92 17.57
C TYR A 168 -28.59 -5.66 16.43
N GLY A 169 -28.32 -6.93 16.20
CA GLY A 169 -28.92 -7.72 15.12
C GLY A 169 -28.44 -7.34 13.70
N SER A 170 -27.58 -6.34 13.59
CA SER A 170 -27.01 -5.85 12.33
C SER A 170 -25.50 -5.66 12.44
N GLN A 171 -24.77 -5.79 11.34
CA GLN A 171 -23.33 -5.61 11.29
C GLN A 171 -23.02 -4.52 10.26
N ILE A 172 -23.19 -3.25 10.65
CA ILE A 172 -22.95 -2.08 9.79
C ILE A 172 -21.46 -1.93 9.51
N SER A 173 -20.59 -2.34 10.46
CA SER A 173 -19.14 -2.35 10.26
C SER A 173 -18.71 -3.12 9.00
N SER A 174 -19.44 -4.15 8.56
CA SER A 174 -19.16 -4.88 7.33
C SER A 174 -19.39 -4.07 6.03
N LEU A 175 -20.12 -2.97 6.12
CA LEU A 175 -20.38 -2.04 5.00
C LEU A 175 -19.38 -0.89 4.94
N LEU A 176 -18.45 -0.83 5.90
CA LEU A 176 -17.45 0.22 6.01
C LEU A 176 -16.07 -0.36 5.72
N LYS A 177 -15.19 0.44 5.12
CA LYS A 177 -13.79 0.09 4.84
C LYS A 177 -12.86 0.50 5.96
N SER A 178 -13.05 1.71 6.47
CA SER A 178 -12.20 2.32 7.50
C SER A 178 -12.93 3.43 8.21
N VAL A 179 -12.40 3.84 9.36
CA VAL A 179 -12.87 5.01 10.11
C VAL A 179 -11.71 5.99 10.25
N VAL A 180 -12.01 7.28 10.19
CA VAL A 180 -11.08 8.36 10.45
C VAL A 180 -11.61 9.18 11.63
N VAL A 181 -10.80 9.26 12.67
CA VAL A 181 -11.07 10.07 13.86
C VAL A 181 -10.14 11.27 13.82
N ALA A 182 -10.68 12.46 13.63
CA ALA A 182 -9.94 13.71 13.71
C ALA A 182 -10.04 14.24 15.14
N HIS A 183 -8.91 14.32 15.86
CA HIS A 183 -8.88 14.69 17.27
C HIS A 183 -7.97 15.91 17.51
N PRO A 184 -8.45 16.95 18.23
CA PRO A 184 -7.70 18.20 18.44
C PRO A 184 -6.44 18.02 19.29
N ALA A 185 -6.43 17.08 20.22
CA ALA A 185 -5.27 16.85 21.10
C ALA A 185 -4.14 16.04 20.45
N LEU A 186 -4.28 15.56 19.21
CA LEU A 186 -3.17 14.92 18.51
C LEU A 186 -2.12 15.98 18.14
N PRO A 187 -0.86 15.90 18.65
CA PRO A 187 0.10 16.99 18.47
C PRO A 187 0.80 16.98 17.11
N TRP A 188 0.60 15.95 16.29
CA TRP A 188 1.31 15.77 15.02
C TRP A 188 0.39 16.04 13.84
N ASP A 189 0.66 17.13 13.15
CA ASP A 189 -0.12 17.59 11.99
C ASP A 189 0.12 16.76 10.72
N ASN A 190 1.28 16.10 10.61
CA ASN A 190 1.65 15.31 9.44
C ASN A 190 1.53 13.79 9.67
N LEU A 191 1.15 13.31 10.86
CA LEU A 191 0.95 11.90 11.12
C LEU A 191 -0.51 11.47 11.03
N ALA A 192 -0.71 10.22 10.64
CA ALA A 192 -1.94 9.46 10.82
C ALA A 192 -1.61 8.18 11.58
N LEU A 193 -2.14 8.00 12.78
CA LEU A 193 -1.97 6.76 13.55
C LEU A 193 -3.05 5.77 13.12
N LEU A 194 -2.63 4.61 12.62
CA LEU A 194 -3.53 3.56 12.15
C LEU A 194 -3.65 2.48 13.22
N ASP A 195 -4.81 2.42 13.87
CA ASP A 195 -5.18 1.29 14.73
C ASP A 195 -5.70 0.14 13.86
N THR A 196 -5.02 -0.99 13.89
CA THR A 196 -5.40 -2.17 13.11
C THR A 196 -6.16 -3.17 13.97
N PRO A 197 -7.10 -3.95 13.39
CA PRO A 197 -7.65 -5.11 14.06
C PRO A 197 -6.52 -6.01 14.60
N GLY A 198 -6.67 -6.51 15.82
CA GLY A 198 -5.70 -7.44 16.38
C GLY A 198 -5.78 -8.77 15.63
N TYR A 199 -4.65 -9.34 15.21
CA TYR A 199 -4.66 -10.70 14.74
C TYR A 199 -4.88 -11.65 15.94
N SER A 200 -5.78 -12.62 15.80
CA SER A 200 -6.13 -13.58 16.86
C SER A 200 -5.58 -14.99 16.58
N LYS A 201 -5.51 -15.81 17.62
CA LYS A 201 -5.11 -17.22 17.47
C LYS A 201 -6.17 -18.01 16.73
N ALA A 202 -5.74 -18.93 15.89
CA ALA A 202 -6.58 -19.86 15.16
C ALA A 202 -7.48 -20.67 16.13
N GLY A 203 -8.76 -20.32 16.21
CA GLY A 203 -9.75 -20.97 17.07
C GLY A 203 -11.18 -20.93 16.55
N GLN A 204 -11.53 -19.99 15.68
CA GLN A 204 -12.87 -19.93 15.08
C GLN A 204 -12.79 -19.93 13.55
N VAL A 205 -13.33 -20.96 12.96
CA VAL A 205 -13.29 -21.21 11.51
C VAL A 205 -14.08 -20.12 10.77
N GLY A 206 -13.41 -19.23 10.03
CA GLY A 206 -14.03 -18.38 9.04
C GLY A 206 -13.62 -16.89 9.03
N SER A 207 -13.45 -16.23 10.20
CA SER A 207 -13.15 -14.78 10.27
C SER A 207 -11.65 -14.45 10.40
N GLU A 208 -10.87 -15.34 10.99
CA GLU A 208 -9.48 -15.08 11.41
C GLU A 208 -8.49 -14.88 10.26
N ARG A 209 -8.68 -15.61 9.14
CA ARG A 209 -7.84 -15.40 7.93
C ARG A 209 -8.09 -14.04 7.29
N THR A 210 -9.28 -13.48 7.47
CA THR A 210 -9.63 -12.15 6.96
C THR A 210 -8.99 -11.06 7.81
N ASP A 211 -9.02 -11.15 9.13
CA ASP A 211 -8.49 -10.11 10.04
C ASP A 211 -6.95 -10.03 9.96
N ALA A 212 -6.25 -11.17 9.95
CA ALA A 212 -4.81 -11.21 9.78
C ALA A 212 -4.36 -10.68 8.40
N ASN A 213 -5.11 -11.02 7.33
CA ASN A 213 -4.83 -10.49 6.00
C ASN A 213 -5.12 -8.99 5.90
N LEU A 214 -6.21 -8.53 6.51
CA LEU A 214 -6.55 -7.12 6.58
C LEU A 214 -5.47 -6.35 7.34
N ALA A 215 -5.09 -6.79 8.54
CA ALA A 215 -4.03 -6.18 9.33
C ALA A 215 -2.70 -6.14 8.57
N ARG A 216 -2.32 -7.22 7.87
CA ARG A 216 -1.11 -7.27 7.04
C ARG A 216 -1.16 -6.25 5.90
N THR A 217 -2.28 -6.19 5.18
CA THR A 217 -2.45 -5.25 4.06
C THR A 217 -2.37 -3.81 4.55
N GLN A 218 -3.01 -3.51 5.67
CA GLN A 218 -3.01 -2.19 6.28
C GLN A 218 -1.61 -1.79 6.78
N LEU A 219 -0.91 -2.68 7.48
CA LEU A 219 0.44 -2.41 7.97
C LEU A 219 1.45 -2.25 6.84
N ASN A 220 1.32 -3.01 5.75
CA ASN A 220 2.16 -2.84 4.55
C ASN A 220 1.87 -1.53 3.77
N SER A 221 0.77 -0.85 4.06
CA SER A 221 0.50 0.49 3.51
C SER A 221 1.06 1.63 4.37
N ALA A 222 1.53 1.34 5.58
CA ALA A 222 2.13 2.32 6.50
C ALA A 222 3.58 2.64 6.13
N GLN A 223 4.06 3.82 6.55
CA GLN A 223 5.46 4.23 6.40
C GLN A 223 6.31 3.78 7.59
N PHE A 224 5.70 3.61 8.76
CA PHE A 224 6.32 3.11 9.98
C PHE A 224 5.37 2.17 10.69
N ILE A 225 5.91 1.20 11.41
CA ILE A 225 5.12 0.26 12.19
C ILE A 225 5.57 0.30 13.64
N VAL A 226 4.61 0.41 14.56
CA VAL A 226 4.78 0.22 16.00
C VAL A 226 4.17 -1.13 16.37
N TRP A 227 5.02 -2.08 16.76
CA TRP A 227 4.60 -3.43 17.12
C TRP A 227 4.51 -3.60 18.62
N LEU A 228 3.34 -3.91 19.15
CA LEU A 228 3.10 -4.03 20.60
C LEU A 228 3.17 -5.48 21.07
N ILE A 229 3.93 -5.70 22.12
CA ILE A 229 4.08 -6.99 22.83
C ILE A 229 3.74 -6.75 24.29
N PRO A 230 2.74 -7.42 24.88
CA PRO A 230 2.46 -7.32 26.32
C PRO A 230 3.60 -7.90 27.15
N ALA A 231 4.07 -7.18 28.19
CA ALA A 231 5.11 -7.65 29.11
C ALA A 231 4.74 -8.99 29.79
N ASP A 232 3.44 -9.21 30.03
CA ASP A 232 2.90 -10.46 30.59
C ASP A 232 3.30 -11.72 29.79
N LYS A 233 3.73 -11.58 28.51
CA LYS A 233 4.20 -12.71 27.68
C LYS A 233 5.67 -13.07 27.91
N GLY A 234 6.44 -12.21 28.57
CA GLY A 234 7.86 -12.42 28.88
C GLY A 234 8.81 -12.36 27.67
N THR A 235 8.31 -12.54 26.45
CA THR A 235 9.08 -12.50 25.21
C THR A 235 8.14 -12.30 24.02
N ILE A 236 8.74 -12.14 22.83
CA ILE A 236 7.99 -12.18 21.57
C ILE A 236 7.59 -13.63 21.21
N THR A 237 6.36 -13.84 20.75
CA THR A 237 5.87 -15.17 20.37
C THR A 237 6.29 -15.53 18.95
N GLU A 238 6.34 -16.86 18.66
CA GLU A 238 6.60 -17.33 17.28
C GLU A 238 5.54 -16.83 16.28
N GLU A 239 4.29 -16.65 16.72
CA GLU A 239 3.22 -16.09 15.90
C GLU A 239 3.50 -14.61 15.54
N ASP A 240 3.98 -13.81 16.53
CA ASP A 240 4.41 -12.42 16.30
C ASP A 240 5.58 -12.37 15.33
N ILE A 241 6.58 -13.25 15.49
CA ILE A 241 7.75 -13.35 14.60
C ILE A 241 7.32 -13.72 13.18
N ALA A 242 6.49 -14.75 13.03
CA ALA A 242 5.98 -15.18 11.74
C ALA A 242 5.19 -14.07 11.04
N PHE A 243 4.33 -13.36 11.77
CA PHE A 243 3.57 -12.24 11.21
C PHE A 243 4.48 -11.09 10.78
N LEU A 244 5.44 -10.68 11.63
CA LEU A 244 6.44 -9.65 11.30
C LEU A 244 7.26 -10.01 10.06
N GLY A 245 7.57 -11.30 9.89
CA GLY A 245 8.24 -11.84 8.71
C GLY A 245 7.44 -11.71 7.41
N THR A 246 6.10 -11.57 7.49
CA THR A 246 5.23 -11.34 6.31
C THR A 246 5.11 -9.87 5.92
N LEU A 247 5.57 -8.96 6.77
CA LEU A 247 5.54 -7.52 6.50
C LEU A 247 6.74 -7.09 5.65
N ASP A 248 6.55 -6.05 4.84
CA ASP A 248 7.62 -5.49 4.04
C ASP A 248 8.83 -5.13 4.91
N ARG A 249 10.00 -5.66 4.55
CA ARG A 249 11.26 -5.43 5.28
C ARG A 249 11.72 -3.97 5.20
N ALA A 250 11.38 -3.27 4.14
CA ALA A 250 11.74 -1.86 3.95
C ALA A 250 11.02 -0.91 4.92
N ILE A 251 9.89 -1.33 5.51
CA ILE A 251 9.17 -0.50 6.47
C ILE A 251 9.86 -0.57 7.83
N PRO A 252 10.36 0.57 8.38
CA PRO A 252 10.97 0.60 9.70
C PRO A 252 9.97 0.21 10.80
N LYS A 253 10.41 -0.64 11.72
CA LYS A 253 9.59 -1.20 12.80
C LYS A 253 10.14 -0.81 14.16
N LEU A 254 9.28 -0.30 15.03
CA LEU A 254 9.57 -0.03 16.44
C LEU A 254 8.80 -1.01 17.30
N VAL A 255 9.44 -1.67 18.24
CA VAL A 255 8.79 -2.62 19.15
C VAL A 255 8.52 -1.95 20.49
N VAL A 256 7.30 -2.13 21.02
CA VAL A 256 6.86 -1.58 22.29
C VAL A 256 6.45 -2.70 23.23
N ILE A 257 7.12 -2.82 24.38
CA ILE A 257 6.71 -3.74 25.44
C ILE A 257 5.65 -3.01 26.28
N SER A 258 4.40 -3.32 26.03
CA SER A 258 3.26 -2.70 26.73
C SER A 258 3.05 -3.28 28.12
N ARG A 259 2.34 -2.56 28.99
CA ARG A 259 2.07 -2.95 30.40
C ARG A 259 3.33 -3.21 31.22
N ALA A 260 4.38 -2.48 30.98
CA ALA A 260 5.66 -2.65 31.68
C ALA A 260 5.59 -2.38 33.19
N ASP A 261 4.57 -1.63 33.64
CA ASP A 261 4.30 -1.35 35.08
C ASP A 261 3.86 -2.58 35.89
N LYS A 262 3.54 -3.70 35.26
CA LYS A 262 3.11 -4.91 35.95
C LYS A 262 4.26 -5.79 36.43
N HIS A 263 5.47 -5.51 36.02
CA HIS A 263 6.67 -6.28 36.31
C HIS A 263 7.76 -5.41 36.93
N PRO A 264 8.66 -5.99 37.76
CA PRO A 264 9.83 -5.31 38.29
C PRO A 264 10.76 -4.80 37.17
N ALA A 265 11.48 -3.70 37.41
CA ALA A 265 12.35 -3.09 36.41
C ALA A 265 13.41 -4.06 35.87
N GLU A 266 14.03 -4.88 36.73
CA GLU A 266 15.02 -5.87 36.31
C GLU A 266 14.42 -6.96 35.34
N GLU A 267 13.16 -7.29 35.52
CA GLU A 267 12.46 -8.25 34.66
C GLU A 267 12.15 -7.61 33.29
N ILE A 268 11.71 -6.35 33.28
CA ILE A 268 11.47 -5.61 32.04
C ILE A 268 12.75 -5.45 31.23
N GLU A 269 13.87 -5.14 31.87
CA GLU A 269 15.19 -5.05 31.19
C GLU A 269 15.56 -6.39 30.54
N LYS A 270 15.34 -7.50 31.23
CA LYS A 270 15.55 -8.86 30.67
C LYS A 270 14.64 -9.14 29.49
N ILE A 271 13.33 -8.78 29.59
CA ILE A 271 12.37 -8.94 28.51
C ILE A 271 12.81 -8.13 27.27
N VAL A 272 13.16 -6.86 27.44
CA VAL A 272 13.64 -5.99 26.36
C VAL A 272 14.88 -6.58 25.68
N ALA A 273 15.86 -7.01 26.48
CA ALA A 273 17.09 -7.62 25.95
C ALA A 273 16.79 -8.92 25.18
N LEU A 274 15.92 -9.79 25.74
CA LEU A 274 15.55 -11.06 25.13
C LEU A 274 14.79 -10.84 23.81
N VAL A 275 13.84 -9.90 23.76
CA VAL A 275 13.08 -9.58 22.54
C VAL A 275 14.03 -9.05 21.45
N ARG A 276 14.95 -8.12 21.82
CA ARG A 276 15.94 -7.58 20.87
C ARG A 276 16.84 -8.66 20.30
N ASP A 277 17.36 -9.55 21.15
CA ASP A 277 18.23 -10.66 20.75
C ASP A 277 17.47 -11.68 19.86
N THR A 278 16.23 -12.00 20.22
CA THR A 278 15.40 -12.92 19.47
C THR A 278 15.10 -12.38 18.05
N LEU A 279 14.72 -11.09 17.93
CA LEU A 279 14.47 -10.46 16.65
C LEU A 279 15.72 -10.43 15.76
N ALA A 280 16.88 -10.10 16.36
CA ALA A 280 18.15 -10.08 15.64
C ALA A 280 18.53 -11.48 15.13
N LYS A 281 18.37 -12.53 15.95
CA LYS A 281 18.65 -13.93 15.54
C LYS A 281 17.71 -14.41 14.43
N ARG A 282 16.50 -13.86 14.33
CA ARG A 282 15.51 -14.16 13.29
C ARG A 282 15.66 -13.27 12.05
N GLY A 283 16.65 -12.41 11.98
CA GLY A 283 16.88 -11.50 10.86
C GLY A 283 15.81 -10.43 10.69
N LEU A 284 15.10 -10.08 11.77
CA LEU A 284 14.10 -9.02 11.79
C LEU A 284 14.72 -7.75 12.33
N SER A 285 14.99 -6.79 11.45
CA SER A 285 15.52 -5.48 11.82
C SER A 285 14.41 -4.62 12.45
N VAL A 286 14.70 -4.03 13.61
CA VAL A 286 13.83 -3.08 14.31
C VAL A 286 14.63 -1.84 14.72
N LEU A 287 13.95 -0.69 14.80
CA LEU A 287 14.57 0.57 15.21
C LEU A 287 15.00 0.51 16.67
N ASP A 288 14.11 0.05 17.53
CA ASP A 288 14.37 -0.12 18.97
C ASP A 288 13.32 -1.05 19.60
N VAL A 289 13.53 -1.39 20.88
CA VAL A 289 12.58 -2.09 21.76
C VAL A 289 12.40 -1.24 23.02
N ILE A 290 11.22 -0.64 23.19
CA ILE A 290 10.91 0.38 24.21
C ILE A 290 9.85 -0.16 25.18
N PRO A 291 10.11 -0.18 26.49
CA PRO A 291 9.07 -0.47 27.48
C PRO A 291 8.13 0.73 27.67
N PHE A 292 6.85 0.45 27.81
CA PHE A 292 5.79 1.47 27.93
C PHE A 292 4.71 1.06 28.92
N SER A 293 4.19 2.04 29.65
CA SER A 293 2.99 1.94 30.46
C SER A 293 2.09 3.16 30.28
N ASN A 294 0.78 2.91 30.23
CA ASN A 294 -0.24 3.97 30.21
C ASN A 294 -0.64 4.46 31.61
N ARG A 295 0.00 3.96 32.69
CA ARG A 295 -0.26 4.42 34.05
C ARG A 295 0.48 5.71 34.35
N LEU A 296 -0.23 6.65 34.94
CA LEU A 296 0.36 7.88 35.48
C LEU A 296 1.40 7.49 36.57
N HIS A 297 2.54 8.17 36.55
CA HIS A 297 3.67 7.94 37.47
C HIS A 297 4.40 6.60 37.30
N SER A 298 4.26 5.94 36.16
CA SER A 298 5.11 4.81 35.79
C SER A 298 6.52 5.30 35.41
N ASN A 299 7.54 4.50 35.71
CA ASN A 299 8.90 4.73 35.22
C ASN A 299 9.05 4.54 33.71
N TYR A 300 8.00 4.04 33.04
CA TYR A 300 7.97 3.75 31.61
C TYR A 300 7.05 4.73 30.88
N SER A 301 7.49 5.99 30.80
CA SER A 301 6.76 7.07 30.16
C SER A 301 6.67 6.91 28.65
N ALA A 302 5.80 7.69 28.02
CA ALA A 302 5.71 7.75 26.57
C ALA A 302 6.83 8.55 25.88
N GLU A 303 7.68 9.27 26.64
CA GLU A 303 8.69 10.19 26.08
C GLU A 303 9.56 9.57 24.97
N PRO A 304 10.14 8.36 25.14
CA PRO A 304 10.94 7.76 24.07
C PRO A 304 10.13 7.49 22.79
N LEU A 305 8.83 7.22 22.92
CA LEU A 305 7.92 7.06 21.78
C LEU A 305 7.60 8.39 21.12
N LEU A 306 7.39 9.44 21.91
CA LEU A 306 7.11 10.80 21.42
C LEU A 306 8.26 11.32 20.57
N ASP A 307 9.51 10.99 20.90
CA ASP A 307 10.70 11.36 20.11
C ASP A 307 10.65 10.72 18.70
N TYR A 308 10.30 9.44 18.60
CA TYR A 308 10.12 8.77 17.32
C TYR A 308 8.97 9.39 16.53
N PHE A 309 7.82 9.66 17.15
CA PHE A 309 6.69 10.29 16.47
C PHE A 309 7.03 11.71 16.01
N ALA A 310 7.76 12.51 16.82
CA ALA A 310 8.22 13.83 16.43
C ALA A 310 9.19 13.78 15.22
N LEU A 311 10.06 12.76 15.19
CA LEU A 311 10.95 12.52 14.05
C LEU A 311 10.15 12.15 12.81
N TRP A 312 9.19 11.21 12.92
CA TRP A 312 8.37 10.76 11.81
C TRP A 312 7.41 11.84 11.30
N ASN A 313 6.97 12.76 12.16
CA ASN A 313 6.17 13.91 11.76
C ASN A 313 6.90 14.85 10.79
N LYS A 314 8.25 14.84 10.79
CA LYS A 314 9.07 15.60 9.83
C LYS A 314 9.28 14.87 8.51
N ALA A 315 8.97 13.59 8.44
CA ALA A 315 9.09 12.83 7.20
C ALA A 315 8.09 13.34 6.15
N ARG A 316 8.47 13.30 4.88
CA ARG A 316 7.57 13.64 3.77
C ARG A 316 7.10 12.34 3.13
N ARG A 317 5.81 12.17 3.03
CA ARG A 317 5.23 11.12 2.20
C ARG A 317 5.19 11.59 0.77
N GLU A 318 5.95 10.96 -0.11
CA GLU A 318 5.74 11.13 -1.54
C GLU A 318 4.51 10.33 -1.96
N LEU A 319 3.51 11.04 -2.45
CA LEU A 319 2.34 10.41 -3.07
C LEU A 319 2.76 9.86 -4.43
N GLY A 320 3.02 8.56 -4.45
CA GLY A 320 3.53 7.87 -5.64
C GLY A 320 2.51 7.65 -6.76
N PHE A 321 1.24 8.13 -6.64
CA PHE A 321 0.20 7.87 -7.63
C PHE A 321 0.63 8.20 -9.06
N ALA A 322 1.06 9.45 -9.28
CA ALA A 322 1.47 9.89 -10.61
C ALA A 322 2.66 9.08 -11.13
N LYS A 323 3.63 8.75 -10.27
CA LYS A 323 4.78 7.90 -10.62
C LYS A 323 4.34 6.46 -10.97
N GLN A 324 3.41 5.89 -10.20
CA GLN A 324 2.91 4.54 -10.46
C GLN A 324 2.10 4.47 -11.77
N PHE A 325 1.20 5.41 -12.00
CA PHE A 325 0.52 5.51 -13.28
C PHE A 325 1.51 5.69 -14.43
N LYS A 326 2.46 6.63 -14.30
CA LYS A 326 3.48 6.87 -15.32
C LYS A 326 4.27 5.62 -15.65
N ARG A 327 4.66 4.85 -14.63
CA ARG A 327 5.39 3.59 -14.80
C ARG A 327 4.65 2.61 -15.71
N GLN A 328 3.33 2.48 -15.56
CA GLN A 328 2.53 1.59 -16.41
C GLN A 328 2.48 2.09 -17.87
N PHE A 329 2.29 3.39 -18.08
CA PHE A 329 2.35 3.97 -19.42
C PHE A 329 3.73 3.77 -20.07
N MET A 330 4.82 3.90 -19.30
CA MET A 330 6.18 3.69 -19.82
C MET A 330 6.43 2.22 -20.21
N VAL A 331 5.83 1.25 -19.52
CA VAL A 331 5.90 -0.17 -19.90
C VAL A 331 5.26 -0.36 -21.28
N TYR A 332 4.13 0.28 -21.53
CA TYR A 332 3.46 0.19 -22.84
C TYR A 332 4.28 0.92 -23.92
N GLN A 333 4.79 2.11 -23.64
CA GLN A 333 5.66 2.86 -24.56
C GLN A 333 6.90 2.05 -24.95
N ARG A 334 7.56 1.43 -23.98
CA ARG A 334 8.73 0.57 -24.23
C ARG A 334 8.43 -0.57 -25.20
N PHE A 335 7.28 -1.23 -25.04
CA PHE A 335 6.85 -2.27 -25.99
C PHE A 335 6.78 -1.71 -27.42
N ILE A 336 6.13 -0.56 -27.61
CA ILE A 336 6.02 0.05 -28.95
C ILE A 336 7.40 0.38 -29.52
N ASP A 337 8.31 0.91 -28.71
CA ASP A 337 9.67 1.26 -29.11
C ASP A 337 10.49 0.01 -29.49
N GLU A 338 10.34 -1.10 -28.76
CA GLU A 338 10.98 -2.40 -29.04
C GLU A 338 10.48 -2.97 -30.38
N GLU A 339 9.16 -2.98 -30.61
CA GLU A 339 8.55 -3.42 -31.87
C GLU A 339 9.03 -2.58 -33.06
N LYS A 340 9.04 -1.25 -32.88
CA LYS A 340 9.57 -0.32 -33.89
C LYS A 340 11.03 -0.60 -34.21
N GLN A 341 11.88 -0.76 -33.20
CA GLN A 341 13.29 -1.10 -33.40
C GLN A 341 13.47 -2.44 -34.09
N HIS A 342 12.67 -3.45 -33.71
CA HIS A 342 12.70 -4.76 -34.35
C HIS A 342 12.37 -4.66 -35.84
N ALA A 343 11.28 -3.99 -36.19
CA ALA A 343 10.87 -3.78 -37.57
C ALA A 343 11.92 -2.97 -38.38
N GLN A 344 12.56 -1.96 -37.79
CA GLN A 344 13.65 -1.22 -38.42
C GLN A 344 14.87 -2.08 -38.70
N ARG A 345 15.26 -2.92 -37.73
CA ARG A 345 16.42 -3.85 -37.89
C ARG A 345 16.15 -4.87 -39.00
N LEU A 346 14.94 -5.43 -39.05
CA LEU A 346 14.53 -6.35 -40.11
C LEU A 346 14.55 -5.67 -41.48
N LEU A 347 13.93 -4.51 -41.59
CA LEU A 347 13.92 -3.74 -42.84
C LEU A 347 15.35 -3.43 -43.32
N GLY A 348 16.26 -3.03 -42.41
CA GLY A 348 17.66 -2.81 -42.70
C GLY A 348 18.42 -4.06 -43.18
N LYS A 349 18.09 -5.24 -42.63
CA LYS A 349 18.63 -6.52 -43.06
C LYS A 349 18.14 -6.88 -44.48
N PHE A 350 16.85 -6.76 -44.75
CA PHE A 350 16.28 -7.09 -46.07
C PHE A 350 16.70 -6.09 -47.15
N ASN A 351 16.92 -4.81 -46.81
CA ASN A 351 17.52 -3.82 -47.72
C ASN A 351 18.93 -4.20 -48.15
N ARG A 352 19.70 -4.89 -47.29
CA ARG A 352 21.04 -5.39 -47.64
C ARG A 352 20.98 -6.67 -48.44
N ILE A 353 20.11 -7.59 -48.08
CA ILE A 353 19.99 -8.90 -48.73
C ILE A 353 19.54 -8.75 -50.18
N ILE A 354 18.59 -7.84 -50.46
CA ILE A 354 18.06 -7.62 -51.82
C ILE A 354 19.16 -7.16 -52.81
N THR A 355 20.22 -6.54 -52.31
CA THR A 355 21.36 -6.10 -53.16
C THR A 355 22.36 -7.20 -53.45
N LEU A 356 22.22 -8.38 -52.83
CA LEU A 356 23.12 -9.51 -52.93
C LEU A 356 22.58 -10.64 -53.80
N THR A 357 21.36 -10.53 -54.32
CA THR A 357 20.74 -11.58 -55.18
C THR A 357 20.24 -10.95 -56.48
N ASP A 358 20.48 -11.66 -57.60
CA ASP A 358 19.95 -11.33 -58.91
C ASP A 358 18.72 -12.20 -59.27
N ASP A 359 18.27 -13.04 -58.36
CA ASP A 359 17.10 -13.90 -58.52
C ASP A 359 15.82 -13.08 -58.27
N ASN A 360 14.99 -12.95 -59.31
CA ASN A 360 13.76 -12.15 -59.26
C ASN A 360 12.74 -12.69 -58.31
N GLU A 361 12.62 -14.03 -58.12
CA GLU A 361 11.66 -14.64 -57.20
C GLU A 361 12.04 -14.31 -55.74
N ILE A 362 13.32 -14.40 -55.43
CA ILE A 362 13.84 -14.01 -54.10
C ILE A 362 13.66 -12.48 -53.86
N GLN A 363 13.89 -11.65 -54.90
CA GLN A 363 13.67 -10.21 -54.76
C GLN A 363 12.22 -9.84 -54.50
N ASP A 364 11.27 -10.55 -55.15
CA ASP A 364 9.84 -10.37 -54.91
C ASP A 364 9.45 -10.76 -53.49
N ASP A 365 9.92 -11.90 -53.00
CA ASP A 365 9.68 -12.34 -51.61
C ASP A 365 10.23 -11.35 -50.59
N ILE A 366 11.45 -10.84 -50.79
CA ILE A 366 12.05 -9.81 -49.96
C ILE A 366 11.19 -8.51 -50.02
N GLY A 367 10.69 -8.15 -51.19
CA GLY A 367 9.80 -7.01 -51.37
C GLY A 367 8.52 -7.11 -50.55
N ILE A 368 7.93 -8.30 -50.47
CA ILE A 368 6.75 -8.57 -49.63
C ILE A 368 7.07 -8.35 -48.14
N VAL A 369 8.21 -8.87 -47.66
CA VAL A 369 8.64 -8.70 -46.27
C VAL A 369 8.96 -7.24 -45.94
N GLN A 370 9.64 -6.54 -46.84
CA GLN A 370 9.93 -5.10 -46.69
C GLN A 370 8.62 -4.30 -46.56
N LYS A 371 7.60 -4.61 -47.40
CA LYS A 371 6.30 -3.98 -47.33
C LYS A 371 5.61 -4.21 -45.96
N LYS A 372 5.65 -5.44 -45.46
CA LYS A 372 5.15 -5.78 -44.10
C LYS A 372 5.85 -5.00 -43.01
N CYS A 373 7.20 -4.90 -43.05
CA CYS A 373 7.98 -4.11 -42.08
C CYS A 373 7.61 -2.62 -42.14
N LYS A 374 7.42 -2.04 -43.32
CA LYS A 374 7.00 -0.64 -43.47
C LYS A 374 5.60 -0.39 -42.89
N VAL A 375 4.65 -1.33 -43.13
CA VAL A 375 3.29 -1.24 -42.54
C VAL A 375 3.38 -1.31 -41.01
N LEU A 376 4.16 -2.24 -40.46
CA LEU A 376 4.35 -2.35 -39.01
C LEU A 376 4.96 -1.09 -38.40
N LEU A 377 5.97 -0.50 -39.06
CA LEU A 377 6.56 0.77 -38.61
C LEU A 377 5.54 1.92 -38.59
N MET A 378 4.67 1.99 -39.60
CA MET A 378 3.58 2.97 -39.62
C MET A 378 2.58 2.75 -38.50
N GLN A 379 2.20 1.50 -38.25
CA GLN A 379 1.31 1.12 -37.15
C GLN A 379 1.90 1.44 -35.78
N CYS A 380 3.20 1.12 -35.56
CA CYS A 380 3.89 1.48 -34.33
C CYS A 380 3.95 3.00 -34.12
N LYS A 381 4.18 3.77 -35.18
CA LYS A 381 4.18 5.24 -35.10
C LYS A 381 2.82 5.78 -34.67
N GLN A 382 1.76 5.32 -35.35
CA GLN A 382 0.39 5.73 -35.03
C GLN A 382 0.00 5.34 -33.59
N LEU A 383 0.34 4.12 -33.19
CA LEU A 383 0.08 3.62 -31.83
C LEU A 383 0.81 4.45 -30.78
N ALA A 384 2.07 4.86 -31.04
CA ALA A 384 2.83 5.72 -30.16
C ALA A 384 2.19 7.12 -30.00
N GLU A 385 1.75 7.72 -31.11
CA GLU A 385 1.08 9.02 -31.10
C GLU A 385 -0.25 8.96 -30.32
N GLU A 386 -1.07 7.94 -30.55
CA GLU A 386 -2.32 7.73 -29.82
C GLU A 386 -2.07 7.48 -28.30
N LEU A 387 -1.03 6.71 -27.95
CA LEU A 387 -0.68 6.48 -26.54
C LEU A 387 -0.25 7.75 -25.84
N VAL A 388 0.55 8.59 -26.50
CA VAL A 388 0.98 9.89 -25.96
C VAL A 388 -0.23 10.80 -25.72
N GLU A 389 -1.19 10.83 -26.64
CA GLU A 389 -2.41 11.62 -26.51
C GLU A 389 -3.25 11.15 -25.30
N VAL A 390 -3.48 9.84 -25.19
CA VAL A 390 -4.21 9.24 -24.07
C VAL A 390 -3.51 9.52 -22.75
N GLN A 391 -2.19 9.37 -22.69
CA GLN A 391 -1.38 9.66 -21.53
C GLN A 391 -1.47 11.13 -21.11
N SER A 392 -1.35 12.06 -22.06
CA SER A 392 -1.44 13.49 -21.77
C SER A 392 -2.80 13.87 -21.20
N ARG A 393 -3.89 13.37 -21.78
CA ARG A 393 -5.24 13.59 -21.23
C ARG A 393 -5.39 12.99 -19.83
N PHE A 394 -4.89 11.78 -19.62
CA PHE A 394 -4.94 11.11 -18.31
C PHE A 394 -4.26 11.95 -17.22
N PHE A 395 -3.00 12.38 -17.45
CA PHE A 395 -2.26 13.13 -16.44
C PHE A 395 -2.78 14.56 -16.24
N SER A 396 -3.30 15.21 -17.29
CA SER A 396 -3.98 16.49 -17.13
C SER A 396 -5.23 16.40 -16.27
N GLN A 397 -6.07 15.38 -16.48
CA GLN A 397 -7.25 15.14 -15.64
C GLN A 397 -6.86 14.74 -14.21
N LEU A 398 -5.87 13.87 -14.05
CA LEU A 398 -5.35 13.46 -12.75
C LEU A 398 -4.89 14.68 -11.93
N LYS A 399 -4.14 15.58 -12.55
CA LYS A 399 -3.67 16.83 -11.93
C LYS A 399 -4.84 17.73 -11.53
N GLN A 400 -5.81 17.94 -12.40
CA GLN A 400 -7.00 18.74 -12.09
C GLN A 400 -7.79 18.21 -10.89
N ILE A 401 -7.92 16.88 -10.79
CA ILE A 401 -8.57 16.24 -9.64
C ILE A 401 -7.70 16.47 -8.38
N GLY A 402 -6.40 16.23 -8.47
CA GLY A 402 -5.48 16.43 -7.35
C GLY A 402 -5.56 17.85 -6.79
N ASP A 403 -5.48 18.87 -7.66
CA ASP A 403 -5.56 20.28 -7.26
C ASP A 403 -6.91 20.61 -6.61
N ARG A 404 -7.99 20.03 -7.12
CA ARG A 404 -9.33 20.23 -6.56
C ARG A 404 -9.50 19.66 -5.15
N VAL A 405 -8.96 18.46 -4.92
CA VAL A 405 -9.08 17.76 -3.62
C VAL A 405 -7.92 18.08 -2.67
N GLY A 406 -6.96 18.90 -3.09
CA GLY A 406 -5.80 19.27 -2.29
C GLY A 406 -4.72 18.18 -2.18
N ILE A 407 -4.69 17.23 -3.13
CA ILE A 407 -3.63 16.23 -3.24
C ILE A 407 -2.51 16.80 -4.11
N PRO A 408 -1.30 17.04 -3.59
CA PRO A 408 -0.19 17.54 -4.39
C PRO A 408 0.26 16.46 -5.39
N LEU A 409 0.12 16.74 -6.67
CA LEU A 409 0.60 15.90 -7.76
C LEU A 409 1.61 16.69 -8.60
N PRO A 410 2.67 16.03 -9.11
CA PRO A 410 3.64 16.68 -9.96
C PRO A 410 2.99 17.17 -11.28
N GLU A 411 3.56 18.19 -11.87
CA GLU A 411 3.14 18.64 -13.18
C GLU A 411 3.40 17.57 -14.25
N PRO A 412 2.57 17.49 -15.30
CA PRO A 412 2.76 16.52 -16.39
C PRO A 412 4.16 16.56 -17.01
N ASP A 413 4.78 17.74 -17.09
CA ASP A 413 6.12 17.94 -17.63
C ASP A 413 7.21 17.35 -16.70
N GLU A 414 7.04 17.45 -15.38
CA GLU A 414 7.95 16.81 -14.42
C GLU A 414 7.88 15.28 -14.53
N LEU A 415 6.72 14.73 -14.84
CA LEU A 415 6.55 13.30 -15.09
C LEU A 415 7.23 12.84 -16.39
N SER A 416 7.44 13.71 -17.35
CA SER A 416 8.16 13.39 -18.58
C SER A 416 9.65 13.12 -18.34
N LEU A 417 10.22 13.70 -17.28
CA LEU A 417 11.61 13.51 -16.86
C LEU A 417 11.86 12.16 -16.12
N LEU A 418 10.82 11.44 -15.78
CA LEU A 418 10.96 10.09 -15.23
C LEU A 418 11.42 9.14 -16.35
N VAL A 419 12.70 8.99 -16.47
CA VAL A 419 13.32 7.95 -17.30
C VAL A 419 13.38 6.69 -16.45
N LEU A 420 12.86 5.57 -16.96
CA LEU A 420 13.23 4.26 -16.45
C LEU A 420 14.67 4.02 -16.96
N GLU A 421 15.63 4.49 -16.21
CA GLU A 421 17.01 4.08 -16.48
C GLU A 421 17.06 2.56 -16.41
N PRO A 422 17.62 1.88 -17.40
CA PRO A 422 17.89 0.46 -17.28
C PRO A 422 18.73 0.31 -16.02
N ILE A 423 18.22 -0.44 -15.04
CA ILE A 423 18.97 -0.72 -13.80
C ILE A 423 20.29 -1.33 -14.25
N ASN A 424 21.38 -0.59 -14.10
CA ASN A 424 22.70 -1.13 -14.30
C ASN A 424 22.99 -2.03 -13.10
N PHE A 425 22.62 -3.30 -13.24
CA PHE A 425 22.70 -4.31 -12.19
C PHE A 425 24.12 -4.43 -11.64
N SER A 426 25.13 -4.30 -12.50
CA SER A 426 26.55 -4.32 -12.10
C SER A 426 26.90 -3.12 -11.20
N HIS A 427 26.42 -1.94 -11.53
CA HIS A 427 26.66 -0.74 -10.73
C HIS A 427 25.94 -0.80 -9.38
N LEU A 428 24.70 -1.32 -9.37
CA LEU A 428 23.94 -1.51 -8.14
C LEU A 428 24.58 -2.56 -7.22
N LEU A 429 25.08 -3.67 -7.79
CA LEU A 429 25.82 -4.70 -7.03
C LEU A 429 27.12 -4.15 -6.46
N LEU A 430 27.86 -3.34 -7.22
CA LEU A 430 29.08 -2.68 -6.75
C LEU A 430 28.78 -1.72 -5.57
N GLN A 431 27.71 -0.92 -5.69
CA GLN A 431 27.29 -0.03 -4.60
C GLN A 431 26.87 -0.79 -3.35
N LEU A 432 26.07 -1.85 -3.49
CA LEU A 432 25.63 -2.68 -2.36
C LEU A 432 26.78 -3.42 -1.70
N ALA A 433 27.76 -3.88 -2.49
CA ALA A 433 28.94 -4.54 -1.94
C ALA A 433 29.84 -3.57 -1.18
N ASP A 434 29.95 -2.34 -1.64
CA ASP A 434 30.69 -1.28 -0.97
C ASP A 434 29.99 -0.86 0.35
N GLU A 435 28.66 -0.68 0.31
CA GLU A 435 27.83 -0.40 1.50
C GLU A 435 27.92 -1.51 2.56
N TRP A 436 27.95 -2.78 2.13
CA TRP A 436 27.97 -3.91 3.06
C TRP A 436 29.37 -4.43 3.34
N SER A 437 30.40 -3.77 2.82
CA SER A 437 31.81 -4.19 2.95
C SER A 437 32.04 -5.65 2.51
N VAL A 438 31.32 -6.10 1.49
CA VAL A 438 31.44 -7.45 0.91
C VAL A 438 32.46 -7.45 -0.21
N ASN A 439 33.44 -8.36 -0.13
CA ASN A 439 34.45 -8.49 -1.18
C ASN A 439 33.84 -9.19 -2.42
N ILE A 440 33.62 -8.45 -3.51
CA ILE A 440 33.06 -8.96 -4.77
C ILE A 440 34.02 -9.92 -5.48
N GLU A 441 35.32 -9.83 -5.25
CA GLU A 441 36.30 -10.74 -5.87
C GLU A 441 36.13 -12.19 -5.43
N ALA A 442 35.36 -12.44 -4.35
CA ALA A 442 35.00 -13.78 -3.88
C ALA A 442 33.80 -14.40 -4.65
N PHE A 443 33.10 -13.65 -5.51
CA PHE A 443 32.05 -14.23 -6.34
C PHE A 443 32.66 -15.12 -7.45
N GLU A 444 32.16 -16.35 -7.55
CA GLU A 444 32.61 -17.26 -8.60
C GLU A 444 32.51 -16.58 -9.99
N PRO A 445 33.58 -16.67 -10.80
CA PRO A 445 33.61 -16.08 -12.14
C PRO A 445 32.46 -16.53 -13.03
N THR A 446 31.88 -17.69 -12.80
CA THR A 446 30.70 -18.25 -13.49
C THR A 446 29.42 -17.45 -13.18
N LEU A 447 29.18 -17.07 -11.92
CA LEU A 447 28.04 -16.29 -11.52
C LEU A 447 28.11 -14.88 -12.12
N TRP A 448 29.32 -14.31 -12.15
CA TRP A 448 29.58 -13.02 -12.75
C TRP A 448 29.42 -13.01 -14.27
N ALA A 449 29.89 -14.05 -14.94
CA ALA A 449 29.69 -14.26 -16.38
C ALA A 449 28.20 -14.43 -16.72
N GLU A 450 27.43 -15.11 -15.89
CA GLU A 450 25.99 -15.31 -16.08
C GLU A 450 25.19 -14.02 -15.85
N LEU A 451 25.54 -13.24 -14.82
CA LEU A 451 24.98 -11.90 -14.57
C LEU A 451 25.26 -10.94 -15.73
N MET A 452 26.49 -10.95 -16.29
CA MET A 452 26.84 -10.16 -17.46
C MET A 452 26.14 -10.63 -18.74
N ARG A 453 25.85 -11.92 -18.87
CA ARG A 453 25.09 -12.48 -19.99
C ARG A 453 23.61 -12.07 -19.92
N THR A 454 23.04 -11.95 -18.73
CA THR A 454 21.64 -11.50 -18.51
C THR A 454 21.44 -10.01 -18.83
N GLN A 455 22.46 -9.16 -18.72
CA GLN A 455 22.38 -7.74 -19.14
C GLN A 455 22.13 -7.55 -20.65
N HIS A 456 22.45 -8.53 -21.47
CA HIS A 456 22.20 -8.51 -22.93
C HIS A 456 20.94 -9.27 -23.34
N MET A 457 20.16 -9.80 -22.41
CA MET A 457 18.91 -10.49 -22.72
C MET A 457 17.71 -9.54 -22.65
N PRO A 458 16.92 -9.39 -23.74
CA PRO A 458 15.70 -8.58 -23.74
C PRO A 458 14.55 -9.16 -22.90
N ARG A 459 14.81 -10.15 -22.04
CA ARG A 459 13.81 -10.88 -21.24
C ARG A 459 14.02 -10.79 -19.73
N LEU A 460 14.89 -9.93 -19.23
CA LEU A 460 15.03 -9.69 -17.78
C LEU A 460 13.70 -9.22 -17.16
N ASP A 461 12.87 -8.53 -17.91
CA ASP A 461 11.51 -8.16 -17.52
C ASP A 461 10.60 -9.36 -17.21
N LYS A 462 10.77 -10.50 -17.91
CA LYS A 462 10.00 -11.73 -17.61
C LYS A 462 10.47 -12.43 -16.33
N ILE A 463 11.74 -12.34 -16.00
CA ILE A 463 12.33 -12.93 -14.79
C ILE A 463 11.97 -12.05 -13.57
N LEU A 464 12.07 -10.74 -13.69
CA LEU A 464 11.71 -9.80 -12.62
C LEU A 464 10.20 -9.70 -12.36
N ARG A 465 9.35 -10.11 -13.32
CA ARG A 465 7.88 -10.10 -13.17
C ARG A 465 7.30 -11.40 -12.66
N ARG A 466 8.04 -12.51 -12.73
CA ARG A 466 7.48 -13.79 -12.32
C ARG A 466 7.31 -13.94 -10.82
N ASP A 467 8.11 -13.22 -10.01
CA ASP A 467 7.97 -13.34 -8.56
C ASP A 467 8.40 -12.06 -7.86
N SER A 468 7.46 -11.43 -7.15
CA SER A 468 7.81 -10.71 -5.91
C SER A 468 8.52 -11.65 -4.90
N HIS A 469 8.59 -12.94 -5.18
CA HIS A 469 9.37 -13.95 -4.49
C HIS A 469 10.75 -14.22 -5.11
N ALA A 470 11.06 -13.75 -6.32
CA ALA A 470 12.36 -13.94 -6.94
C ALA A 470 13.49 -13.14 -6.26
N TYR A 471 13.14 -12.08 -5.53
CA TYR A 471 14.12 -11.42 -4.65
C TYR A 471 14.59 -12.31 -3.50
N THR A 472 13.75 -13.25 -3.03
CA THR A 472 14.14 -14.24 -2.03
C THR A 472 15.05 -15.34 -2.60
N GLY A 473 14.98 -15.64 -3.89
CA GLY A 473 15.82 -16.67 -4.53
C GLY A 473 17.28 -16.26 -4.71
N LEU A 474 17.58 -14.98 -4.88
CA LEU A 474 18.96 -14.49 -4.99
C LEU A 474 19.69 -14.43 -3.64
N PHE A 475 18.94 -14.33 -2.53
CA PHE A 475 19.48 -14.37 -1.18
C PHE A 475 19.47 -15.77 -0.54
N ALA A 476 18.76 -16.74 -1.12
CA ALA A 476 18.75 -18.13 -0.65
C ALA A 476 19.97 -18.95 -1.13
N LEU A 477 20.88 -18.35 -1.89
CA LEU A 477 22.16 -18.95 -2.27
C LEU A 477 23.32 -18.60 -1.31
N GLN A 478 23.00 -18.02 -0.13
CA GLN A 478 23.96 -17.72 0.94
C GLN A 478 23.77 -18.61 2.19
N GLU A 479 23.18 -19.82 2.10
CA GLU A 479 23.33 -20.87 3.10
C GLU A 479 24.12 -22.05 2.55
#